data_2ed8f16e23ff6021da3928fa8d43047e
#
_entry.id   2ed8f16e23ff6021da3928fa8d43047e
#
_cell.length_a   1.000
_cell.length_b   1.000
_cell.length_c   1.000
_cell.angle_alpha   90.00
_cell.angle_beta   90.00
_cell.angle_gamma   90.00
#
_symmetry.space_group_name_H-M   'P 1'
#
loop_
_entity.id
_entity.type
_entity.pdbx_description
1 polymer ?
#
loop_
_entity_poly.entity_id
_entity_poly.type
_entity_poly.pdbx_seq_one_letter_code
_entity_poly.pdbx_strand_id
1 'polypeptide(L)'
;MLKNLFLLAAVAALPLAAQCCPGCGHHAQAPLKVESKALAESPKISDSVGRAGMVASVVKTVDGVRILAIGGANFPNARPGAKTPAERGAKVFYDEILSINPLDGSCSVLAKLPYPIGYAAHTSKGCSMVIAGGCNMAGHVSTVTRIKSDGTTEVLPSLPITTAYPAFVQMGSKLYVFGGQEKAESVTCLSNSYVLDLKDIAAGWKELAPMPGEGRMLAAAGACRKGKIYVAGGCSLHPDAKGAAERTYLKSTLCYDPATNTWSTAADMPETIVAPATPMPAMRGGLLLLCGDPGNFYRASLAGKAPAEHPGQNTTIYSFDPCKNAWTVAGQNSIGIATAPAVKVMGTVFIISGETHPGVRTPVISTINLSK
;
A
#
# COMPACT_ATOMS: atom_id res chain seq x y z
N MET A 1 -12.60 41.09 -52.55
CA MET A 1 -12.27 41.23 -51.10
C MET A 1 -13.27 40.36 -50.30
N LEU A 2 -12.96 39.08 -50.09
CA LEU A 2 -13.78 38.19 -49.24
C LEU A 2 -13.02 37.98 -47.93
N LYS A 3 -13.60 38.41 -46.83
CA LYS A 3 -13.11 38.14 -45.48
C LYS A 3 -13.64 36.77 -45.03
N ASN A 4 -12.73 35.78 -44.87
CA ASN A 4 -13.05 34.51 -44.26
C ASN A 4 -13.06 34.67 -42.75
N LEU A 5 -14.23 34.48 -42.16
CA LEU A 5 -14.44 34.42 -40.71
C LEU A 5 -14.27 32.94 -40.30
N PHE A 6 -13.16 32.62 -39.63
CA PHE A 6 -12.98 31.31 -38.97
C PHE A 6 -13.73 31.34 -37.61
N LEU A 7 -14.80 30.59 -37.54
CA LEU A 7 -15.52 30.31 -36.30
C LEU A 7 -14.77 29.17 -35.59
N LEU A 8 -14.04 29.50 -34.52
CA LEU A 8 -13.50 28.49 -33.58
C LEU A 8 -14.66 27.96 -32.72
N ALA A 9 -15.10 26.74 -32.98
CA ALA A 9 -15.99 26.05 -32.09
C ALA A 9 -15.18 25.52 -30.91
N ALA A 10 -15.34 26.18 -29.74
CA ALA A 10 -14.85 25.64 -28.47
C ALA A 10 -15.70 24.43 -28.10
N VAL A 11 -15.14 23.24 -28.23
CA VAL A 11 -15.72 22.01 -27.69
C VAL A 11 -15.48 22.07 -26.18
N ALA A 12 -16.48 22.46 -25.42
CA ALA A 12 -16.50 22.33 -23.96
C ALA A 12 -16.52 20.82 -23.64
N ALA A 13 -15.41 20.29 -23.15
CA ALA A 13 -15.36 18.98 -22.55
C ALA A 13 -16.20 19.00 -21.28
N LEU A 14 -17.43 18.51 -21.34
CA LEU A 14 -18.23 18.20 -20.16
C LEU A 14 -17.45 17.16 -19.33
N PRO A 15 -17.34 17.34 -18.00
CA PRO A 15 -16.75 16.31 -17.16
C PRO A 15 -17.64 15.06 -17.29
N LEU A 16 -17.04 13.94 -17.71
CA LEU A 16 -17.70 12.63 -17.65
C LEU A 16 -18.04 12.39 -16.18
N ALA A 17 -19.31 12.60 -15.82
CA ALA A 17 -19.83 12.21 -14.52
C ALA A 17 -19.49 10.72 -14.35
N ALA A 18 -18.74 10.40 -13.29
CA ALA A 18 -18.43 9.03 -12.93
C ALA A 18 -19.73 8.22 -12.91
N GLN A 19 -19.88 7.30 -13.87
CA GLN A 19 -21.04 6.42 -13.90
C GLN A 19 -21.02 5.55 -12.65
N CYS A 20 -21.83 5.91 -11.66
CA CYS A 20 -22.10 5.08 -10.50
C CYS A 20 -22.44 3.67 -10.98
N CYS A 21 -21.83 2.66 -10.36
CA CYS A 21 -22.05 1.26 -10.69
C CYS A 21 -23.54 0.94 -10.78
N PRO A 22 -24.11 0.49 -11.91
CA PRO A 22 -25.49 0.05 -11.98
C PRO A 22 -25.72 -1.11 -11.00
N GLY A 23 -26.72 -1.04 -10.13
CA GLY A 23 -27.11 -2.11 -9.21
C GLY A 23 -26.78 -1.90 -7.72
N CYS A 24 -26.43 -0.70 -7.29
CA CYS A 24 -26.48 -0.33 -5.89
C CYS A 24 -27.94 -0.07 -5.50
N GLY A 25 -28.61 -1.05 -4.89
CA GLY A 25 -29.88 -0.80 -4.22
C GLY A 25 -29.70 0.33 -3.20
N HIS A 26 -30.60 1.32 -3.23
CA HIS A 26 -30.57 2.49 -2.36
C HIS A 26 -30.92 2.12 -0.91
N HIS A 27 -30.05 1.39 -0.21
CA HIS A 27 -30.06 1.39 1.24
C HIS A 27 -29.01 2.40 1.70
N ALA A 28 -29.48 3.52 2.24
CA ALA A 28 -28.64 4.49 2.93
C ALA A 28 -27.99 3.78 4.14
N GLN A 29 -26.84 3.18 3.94
CA GLN A 29 -26.05 2.64 5.04
C GLN A 29 -25.44 3.82 5.81
N ALA A 30 -25.54 3.77 7.15
CA ALA A 30 -24.84 4.71 8.02
C ALA A 30 -23.33 4.71 7.71
N PRO A 31 -22.63 5.84 7.88
CA PRO A 31 -21.18 5.88 7.73
C PRO A 31 -20.53 4.80 8.58
N LEU A 32 -19.56 4.08 7.98
CA LEU A 32 -18.82 3.06 8.69
C LEU A 32 -18.04 3.72 9.83
N LYS A 33 -18.30 3.31 11.05
CA LYS A 33 -17.45 3.63 12.21
C LYS A 33 -16.58 2.43 12.51
N VAL A 34 -15.30 2.65 12.74
CA VAL A 34 -14.33 1.64 13.16
C VAL A 34 -13.76 2.03 14.52
N GLU A 35 -13.64 1.07 15.41
CA GLU A 35 -12.97 1.23 16.67
C GLU A 35 -11.59 0.59 16.59
N SER A 36 -10.55 1.39 16.81
CA SER A 36 -9.22 0.90 17.04
C SER A 36 -9.07 0.55 18.51
N LYS A 37 -8.75 -0.69 18.83
CA LYS A 37 -8.30 -1.07 20.15
C LYS A 37 -6.78 -1.15 20.13
N ALA A 38 -6.12 -0.26 20.89
CA ALA A 38 -4.84 -0.61 21.46
C ALA A 38 -5.13 -1.73 22.48
N LEU A 39 -4.63 -2.93 22.24
CA LEU A 39 -4.63 -3.97 23.26
C LEU A 39 -3.79 -3.46 24.44
N ALA A 40 -4.19 -3.74 25.68
CA ALA A 40 -3.48 -3.25 26.88
C ALA A 40 -1.98 -3.66 26.87
N GLU A 41 -1.67 -4.79 26.21
CA GLU A 41 -0.34 -5.15 25.71
C GLU A 41 -0.50 -5.40 24.20
N SER A 42 -0.18 -4.39 23.41
CA SER A 42 -0.21 -4.55 21.96
C SER A 42 0.77 -5.66 21.57
N PRO A 43 0.32 -6.69 20.83
CA PRO A 43 1.22 -7.72 20.34
C PRO A 43 2.32 -7.07 19.52
N LYS A 44 3.53 -7.65 19.59
CA LYS A 44 4.71 -7.13 18.89
C LYS A 44 5.30 -8.21 18.00
N ILE A 45 5.91 -7.79 16.90
CA ILE A 45 6.81 -8.69 16.17
C ILE A 45 8.02 -9.02 17.07
N SER A 46 8.72 -10.10 16.77
CA SER A 46 9.89 -10.56 17.55
C SER A 46 11.06 -9.58 17.58
N ASP A 47 11.07 -8.59 16.70
CA ASP A 47 12.08 -7.53 16.61
C ASP A 47 11.73 -6.39 17.60
N SER A 48 12.65 -6.01 18.44
CA SER A 48 12.46 -4.96 19.46
C SER A 48 12.34 -3.55 18.85
N VAL A 49 12.88 -3.32 17.67
CA VAL A 49 12.88 -2.01 16.98
C VAL A 49 11.68 -1.88 16.07
N GLY A 50 11.22 -2.98 15.46
CA GLY A 50 10.23 -2.99 14.40
C GLY A 50 10.84 -2.74 13.04
N ARG A 51 9.99 -2.85 11.99
CA ARG A 51 10.42 -2.80 10.58
C ARG A 51 9.41 -2.06 9.73
N ALA A 52 9.87 -1.26 8.78
CA ALA A 52 9.05 -0.67 7.74
C ALA A 52 9.13 -1.51 6.46
N GLY A 53 8.08 -1.46 5.63
CA GLY A 53 8.06 -2.16 4.35
C GLY A 53 8.03 -3.67 4.45
N MET A 54 7.59 -4.24 5.58
CA MET A 54 7.24 -5.65 5.65
C MET A 54 6.12 -5.98 4.68
N VAL A 55 6.01 -7.25 4.32
CA VAL A 55 4.90 -7.82 3.57
C VAL A 55 4.16 -8.82 4.44
N ALA A 56 2.83 -8.94 4.31
CA ALA A 56 2.08 -9.87 5.15
C ALA A 56 0.88 -10.49 4.43
N SER A 57 0.59 -11.74 4.77
CA SER A 57 -0.54 -12.50 4.21
C SER A 57 -1.16 -13.41 5.25
N VAL A 58 -2.46 -13.63 5.11
CA VAL A 58 -3.18 -14.63 5.90
C VAL A 58 -3.06 -15.97 5.20
N VAL A 59 -2.49 -16.96 5.86
CA VAL A 59 -2.33 -18.31 5.32
C VAL A 59 -3.11 -19.33 6.16
N LYS A 60 -3.66 -20.33 5.46
CA LYS A 60 -4.28 -21.49 6.10
C LYS A 60 -3.18 -22.52 6.41
N THR A 61 -3.19 -23.01 7.63
CA THR A 61 -2.33 -24.09 8.12
C THR A 61 -3.20 -25.27 8.58
N VAL A 62 -2.60 -26.39 8.93
CA VAL A 62 -3.31 -27.53 9.50
C VAL A 62 -3.97 -27.18 10.84
N ASP A 63 -3.35 -26.28 11.61
CA ASP A 63 -3.79 -25.86 12.94
C ASP A 63 -4.68 -24.61 12.91
N GLY A 64 -5.16 -24.19 11.72
CA GLY A 64 -6.03 -23.03 11.57
C GLY A 64 -5.46 -21.95 10.68
N VAL A 65 -5.47 -20.71 11.14
CA VAL A 65 -5.03 -19.53 10.38
C VAL A 65 -3.84 -18.89 11.05
N ARG A 66 -2.85 -18.48 10.25
CA ARG A 66 -1.69 -17.67 10.68
C ARG A 66 -1.54 -16.44 9.79
N ILE A 67 -0.90 -15.42 10.32
CA ILE A 67 -0.41 -14.30 9.52
C ILE A 67 1.09 -14.54 9.32
N LEU A 68 1.52 -14.66 8.07
CA LEU A 68 2.94 -14.59 7.74
C LEU A 68 3.30 -13.13 7.54
N ALA A 69 4.32 -12.64 8.26
CA ALA A 69 4.88 -11.30 8.11
C ALA A 69 6.37 -11.43 7.81
N ILE A 70 6.84 -10.82 6.71
CA ILE A 70 8.12 -11.18 6.11
C ILE A 70 8.96 -9.93 5.83
N GLY A 71 10.25 -10.04 6.06
CA GLY A 71 11.23 -9.05 5.65
C GLY A 71 11.09 -7.71 6.33
N GLY A 72 11.06 -6.64 5.53
CA GLY A 72 11.09 -5.26 5.99
C GLY A 72 12.49 -4.76 6.29
N ALA A 73 12.57 -3.51 6.76
CA ALA A 73 13.85 -2.87 7.04
C ALA A 73 13.77 -1.92 8.23
N ASN A 74 14.87 -1.81 8.97
CA ASN A 74 15.01 -0.84 10.05
C ASN A 74 16.45 -0.28 10.13
N PHE A 75 16.71 0.42 11.22
CA PHE A 75 18.01 0.97 11.59
C PHE A 75 18.37 0.44 12.99
N PRO A 76 18.91 -0.78 13.12
CA PRO A 76 19.08 -1.45 14.42
C PRO A 76 20.05 -0.74 15.36
N ASN A 77 20.96 0.06 14.80
CA ASN A 77 21.96 0.83 15.55
C ASN A 77 21.60 2.32 15.70
N ALA A 78 20.37 2.71 15.35
CA ALA A 78 19.95 4.10 15.53
C ALA A 78 19.97 4.48 17.02
N ARG A 79 20.59 5.63 17.34
CA ARG A 79 20.54 6.18 18.69
C ARG A 79 19.10 6.57 19.03
N PRO A 80 18.66 6.42 20.27
CA PRO A 80 17.36 6.97 20.70
C PRO A 80 17.26 8.44 20.33
N GLY A 81 16.17 8.83 19.64
CA GLY A 81 15.96 10.20 19.17
C GLY A 81 16.74 10.61 17.92
N ALA A 82 17.37 9.67 17.20
CA ALA A 82 18.09 9.94 15.94
C ALA A 82 17.17 10.64 14.90
N LYS A 83 17.54 11.85 14.49
CA LYS A 83 16.76 12.69 13.55
C LYS A 83 17.31 12.64 12.13
N THR A 84 18.63 12.52 11.98
CA THR A 84 19.30 12.54 10.68
C THR A 84 19.65 11.13 10.17
N PRO A 85 19.85 10.93 8.86
CA PRO A 85 20.35 9.67 8.33
C PRO A 85 21.68 9.22 8.95
N ALA A 86 22.60 10.15 9.22
CA ALA A 86 23.89 9.85 9.83
C ALA A 86 23.75 9.33 11.27
N GLU A 87 22.81 9.86 12.04
CA GLU A 87 22.52 9.41 13.41
C GLU A 87 21.82 8.05 13.47
N ARG A 88 21.08 7.69 12.40
CA ARG A 88 20.38 6.40 12.30
C ARG A 88 21.31 5.25 11.97
N GLY A 89 22.43 5.51 11.32
CA GLY A 89 23.34 4.49 10.85
C GLY A 89 22.85 3.73 9.63
N ALA A 90 23.42 2.54 9.41
CA ALA A 90 23.10 1.73 8.24
C ALA A 90 21.68 1.13 8.32
N LYS A 91 20.94 1.20 7.21
CA LYS A 91 19.68 0.50 7.03
C LYS A 91 19.94 -0.99 6.83
N VAL A 92 19.18 -1.84 7.50
CA VAL A 92 19.25 -3.30 7.39
C VAL A 92 17.91 -3.82 6.85
N PHE A 93 17.97 -4.72 5.87
CA PHE A 93 16.83 -5.48 5.37
C PHE A 93 16.87 -6.90 5.94
N TYR A 94 15.70 -7.48 6.16
CA TYR A 94 15.53 -8.77 6.79
C TYR A 94 15.02 -9.84 5.83
N ASP A 95 15.36 -11.10 6.10
CA ASP A 95 14.96 -12.29 5.36
C ASP A 95 13.99 -13.19 6.16
N GLU A 96 13.68 -12.84 7.41
CA GLU A 96 12.86 -13.65 8.30
C GLU A 96 11.42 -13.72 7.86
N ILE A 97 10.85 -14.93 7.95
CA ILE A 97 9.44 -15.25 7.83
C ILE A 97 8.90 -15.41 9.25
N LEU A 98 8.12 -14.44 9.71
CA LEU A 98 7.46 -14.47 11.01
C LEU A 98 6.08 -15.11 10.87
N SER A 99 5.72 -15.97 11.82
CA SER A 99 4.38 -16.54 11.99
C SER A 99 3.71 -15.88 13.19
N ILE A 100 2.58 -15.22 12.95
CA ILE A 100 1.80 -14.52 13.97
C ILE A 100 0.46 -15.24 14.14
N ASN A 101 0.12 -15.57 15.38
CA ASN A 101 -1.19 -16.09 15.72
C ASN A 101 -2.19 -14.93 15.87
N PRO A 102 -3.24 -14.84 15.02
CA PRO A 102 -4.18 -13.72 15.08
C PRO A 102 -5.11 -13.74 16.31
N LEU A 103 -5.14 -14.81 17.08
CA LEU A 103 -6.00 -14.95 18.27
C LEU A 103 -5.39 -14.31 19.52
N ASP A 104 -4.08 -14.49 19.71
CA ASP A 104 -3.34 -14.02 20.90
C ASP A 104 -2.19 -13.08 20.58
N GLY A 105 -1.88 -12.88 19.30
CA GLY A 105 -0.80 -12.02 18.84
C GLY A 105 0.60 -12.60 19.03
N SER A 106 0.74 -13.85 19.47
CA SER A 106 2.05 -14.50 19.61
C SER A 106 2.77 -14.56 18.27
N CYS A 107 4.06 -14.25 18.29
CA CYS A 107 4.91 -14.12 17.10
C CYS A 107 6.19 -14.95 17.28
N SER A 108 6.53 -15.74 16.27
CA SER A 108 7.77 -16.52 16.22
C SER A 108 8.39 -16.49 14.84
N VAL A 109 9.70 -16.73 14.74
CA VAL A 109 10.37 -16.95 13.46
C VAL A 109 10.03 -18.36 12.98
N LEU A 110 9.41 -18.46 11.81
CA LEU A 110 9.06 -19.72 11.16
C LEU A 110 10.21 -20.25 10.31
N ALA A 111 10.78 -19.39 9.47
CA ALA A 111 11.81 -19.73 8.50
C ALA A 111 12.52 -18.44 8.00
N LYS A 112 13.40 -18.59 7.00
CA LYS A 112 14.04 -17.47 6.31
C LYS A 112 13.87 -17.58 4.81
N LEU A 113 13.72 -16.43 4.14
CA LEU A 113 13.88 -16.33 2.68
C LEU A 113 15.35 -16.49 2.29
N PRO A 114 15.64 -16.89 1.05
CA PRO A 114 17.03 -16.94 0.55
C PRO A 114 17.64 -15.54 0.33
N TYR A 115 16.89 -14.47 0.50
CA TYR A 115 17.32 -13.08 0.36
C TYR A 115 16.47 -12.16 1.22
N PRO A 116 17.05 -11.05 1.73
CA PRO A 116 16.28 -10.03 2.42
C PRO A 116 15.42 -9.24 1.43
N ILE A 117 14.23 -8.79 1.88
CA ILE A 117 13.29 -8.06 1.04
C ILE A 117 12.43 -7.07 1.85
N GLY A 118 12.05 -5.96 1.23
CA GLY A 118 11.06 -5.05 1.75
C GLY A 118 10.35 -4.30 0.62
N TYR A 119 9.23 -3.65 0.95
CA TYR A 119 8.47 -2.76 0.06
C TYR A 119 8.01 -3.43 -1.24
N ALA A 120 7.67 -4.72 -1.18
CA ALA A 120 7.22 -5.54 -2.28
C ALA A 120 5.69 -5.61 -2.34
N ALA A 121 5.15 -5.93 -3.54
CA ALA A 121 3.78 -6.40 -3.68
C ALA A 121 3.61 -7.79 -3.07
N HIS A 122 2.42 -8.12 -2.58
CA HIS A 122 2.16 -9.44 -2.03
C HIS A 122 0.67 -9.84 -2.11
N THR A 123 0.40 -11.13 -1.99
CA THR A 123 -0.95 -11.62 -1.79
C THR A 123 -1.39 -11.38 -0.34
N SER A 124 -2.69 -11.14 -0.13
CA SER A 124 -3.24 -10.85 1.20
C SER A 124 -3.83 -12.06 1.92
N LYS A 125 -4.09 -13.16 1.18
CA LYS A 125 -4.65 -14.40 1.75
C LYS A 125 -4.52 -15.59 0.80
N GLY A 126 -4.44 -16.79 1.34
CA GLY A 126 -4.41 -18.02 0.55
C GLY A 126 -3.95 -19.24 1.35
N CYS A 127 -3.58 -20.32 0.64
CA CYS A 127 -2.85 -21.46 1.21
C CYS A 127 -1.33 -21.20 1.19
N SER A 128 -0.89 -20.19 0.46
CA SER A 128 0.49 -19.72 0.37
C SER A 128 0.47 -18.20 0.15
N MET A 129 1.58 -17.55 0.43
CA MET A 129 1.82 -16.14 0.12
C MET A 129 2.68 -16.05 -1.14
N VAL A 130 2.44 -15.04 -1.97
CA VAL A 130 3.32 -14.64 -3.08
C VAL A 130 3.82 -13.24 -2.83
N ILE A 131 5.12 -13.04 -2.97
CA ILE A 131 5.81 -11.74 -2.91
C ILE A 131 6.32 -11.44 -4.31
N ALA A 132 6.18 -10.19 -4.78
CA ALA A 132 6.62 -9.78 -6.11
C ALA A 132 7.31 -8.42 -6.07
N GLY A 133 8.53 -8.34 -6.64
CA GLY A 133 9.33 -7.13 -6.63
C GLY A 133 9.83 -6.76 -5.24
N GLY A 134 9.93 -5.46 -4.97
CA GLY A 134 10.47 -4.89 -3.74
C GLY A 134 11.92 -4.46 -3.87
N CYS A 135 12.58 -4.22 -2.73
CA CYS A 135 13.99 -3.84 -2.71
C CYS A 135 14.73 -4.44 -1.51
N ASN A 136 16.05 -4.43 -1.61
CA ASN A 136 17.01 -4.74 -0.55
C ASN A 136 18.27 -3.87 -0.69
N MET A 137 19.37 -4.23 -0.02
CA MET A 137 20.63 -3.46 -0.10
C MET A 137 21.28 -3.49 -1.49
N ALA A 138 20.98 -4.50 -2.32
CA ALA A 138 21.51 -4.59 -3.69
C ALA A 138 20.71 -3.75 -4.70
N GLY A 139 19.51 -3.28 -4.33
CA GLY A 139 18.65 -2.45 -5.18
C GLY A 139 17.21 -2.96 -5.26
N HIS A 140 16.51 -2.48 -6.27
CA HIS A 140 15.15 -2.93 -6.58
C HIS A 140 15.20 -4.23 -7.39
N VAL A 141 14.20 -5.10 -7.19
CA VAL A 141 14.19 -6.43 -7.79
C VAL A 141 12.88 -6.71 -8.56
N SER A 142 12.92 -7.68 -9.47
CA SER A 142 11.75 -8.22 -10.17
C SER A 142 11.40 -9.64 -9.71
N THR A 143 12.15 -10.19 -8.75
CA THR A 143 11.98 -11.55 -8.23
C THR A 143 10.57 -11.75 -7.68
N VAL A 144 10.01 -12.95 -7.94
CA VAL A 144 8.71 -13.38 -7.41
C VAL A 144 8.90 -14.69 -6.68
N THR A 145 8.45 -14.75 -5.44
CA THR A 145 8.62 -15.92 -4.58
C THR A 145 7.29 -16.32 -3.96
N ARG A 146 6.95 -17.60 -4.06
CA ARG A 146 5.88 -18.22 -3.30
C ARG A 146 6.43 -18.75 -1.99
N ILE A 147 5.73 -18.48 -0.90
CA ILE A 147 6.02 -18.96 0.44
C ILE A 147 4.84 -19.82 0.89
N LYS A 148 5.08 -21.08 1.22
CA LYS A 148 4.07 -21.99 1.76
C LYS A 148 3.87 -21.75 3.25
N SER A 149 2.81 -22.32 3.81
CA SER A 149 2.46 -22.17 5.23
C SER A 149 3.50 -22.76 6.21
N ASP A 150 4.35 -23.65 5.73
CA ASP A 150 5.48 -24.23 6.47
C ASP A 150 6.78 -23.44 6.36
N GLY A 151 6.77 -22.31 5.62
CA GLY A 151 7.93 -21.47 5.38
C GLY A 151 8.79 -21.88 4.18
N THR A 152 8.49 -22.98 3.49
CA THR A 152 9.22 -23.38 2.27
C THR A 152 8.93 -22.40 1.13
N THR A 153 9.94 -22.20 0.28
CA THR A 153 9.89 -21.18 -0.78
C THR A 153 10.04 -21.78 -2.17
N GLU A 154 9.43 -21.14 -3.16
CA GLU A 154 9.49 -21.49 -4.58
C GLU A 154 9.63 -20.21 -5.40
N VAL A 155 10.58 -20.19 -6.34
CA VAL A 155 10.74 -19.08 -7.29
C VAL A 155 9.68 -19.20 -8.39
N LEU A 156 9.00 -18.10 -8.67
CA LEU A 156 7.97 -18.00 -9.72
C LEU A 156 8.49 -17.11 -10.86
N PRO A 157 7.77 -17.05 -12.01
CA PRO A 157 8.12 -16.12 -13.08
C PRO A 157 8.25 -14.68 -12.59
N SER A 158 9.40 -14.07 -12.84
CA SER A 158 9.72 -12.71 -12.41
C SER A 158 8.77 -11.67 -13.03
N LEU A 159 8.59 -10.53 -12.35
CA LEU A 159 7.97 -9.36 -12.95
C LEU A 159 8.76 -8.92 -14.19
N PRO A 160 8.08 -8.40 -15.23
CA PRO A 160 8.76 -7.92 -16.44
C PRO A 160 9.72 -6.73 -16.20
N ILE A 161 9.54 -6.03 -15.09
CA ILE A 161 10.34 -4.87 -14.69
C ILE A 161 10.65 -4.94 -13.20
N THR A 162 11.79 -4.39 -12.78
CA THR A 162 12.08 -4.18 -11.36
C THR A 162 11.14 -3.11 -10.80
N THR A 163 10.61 -3.31 -9.60
CA THR A 163 9.79 -2.30 -8.94
C THR A 163 9.80 -2.45 -7.43
N ALA A 164 9.96 -1.34 -6.71
CA ALA A 164 9.71 -1.23 -5.28
C ALA A 164 8.60 -0.21 -5.01
N TYR A 165 7.98 -0.32 -3.85
CA TYR A 165 6.88 0.58 -3.43
C TYR A 165 5.65 0.60 -4.35
N PRO A 166 5.30 -0.49 -5.07
CA PRO A 166 4.12 -0.50 -5.93
C PRO A 166 2.84 -0.42 -5.11
N ALA A 167 1.76 0.06 -5.73
CA ALA A 167 0.43 -0.25 -5.27
C ALA A 167 0.06 -1.67 -5.71
N PHE A 168 -0.62 -2.44 -4.87
CA PHE A 168 -0.95 -3.82 -5.19
C PHE A 168 -2.22 -4.28 -4.49
N VAL A 169 -2.89 -5.28 -5.08
CA VAL A 169 -4.03 -5.93 -4.44
C VAL A 169 -4.26 -7.33 -5.00
N GLN A 170 -4.63 -8.25 -4.14
CA GLN A 170 -5.17 -9.54 -4.55
C GLN A 170 -6.68 -9.46 -4.73
N MET A 171 -7.16 -9.84 -5.91
CA MET A 171 -8.60 -9.99 -6.19
C MET A 171 -8.87 -11.40 -6.77
N GLY A 172 -9.57 -12.22 -5.99
CA GLY A 172 -9.74 -13.64 -6.33
C GLY A 172 -8.40 -14.39 -6.39
N SER A 173 -8.13 -15.05 -7.52
CA SER A 173 -6.87 -15.74 -7.80
C SER A 173 -5.83 -14.83 -8.45
N LYS A 174 -6.05 -13.54 -8.57
CA LYS A 174 -5.16 -12.64 -9.30
C LYS A 174 -4.47 -11.66 -8.37
N LEU A 175 -3.14 -11.51 -8.53
CA LEU A 175 -2.34 -10.47 -7.92
C LEU A 175 -2.12 -9.36 -8.95
N TYR A 176 -2.61 -8.17 -8.66
CA TYR A 176 -2.43 -6.96 -9.46
C TYR A 176 -1.32 -6.11 -8.84
N VAL A 177 -0.42 -5.59 -9.67
CA VAL A 177 0.70 -4.72 -9.29
C VAL A 177 0.68 -3.47 -10.17
N PHE A 178 0.77 -2.29 -9.56
CA PHE A 178 0.64 -1.00 -10.25
C PHE A 178 1.77 -0.07 -9.84
N GLY A 179 2.50 0.47 -10.81
CA GLY A 179 3.49 1.51 -10.60
C GLY A 179 4.66 1.09 -9.71
N GLY A 180 5.05 1.98 -8.82
CA GLY A 180 6.25 1.88 -8.00
C GLY A 180 7.41 2.69 -8.56
N GLN A 181 8.61 2.35 -8.13
CA GLN A 181 9.87 2.95 -8.57
C GLN A 181 10.78 1.87 -9.14
N GLU A 182 11.35 2.09 -10.33
CA GLU A 182 12.17 1.08 -11.01
C GLU A 182 13.52 0.86 -10.32
N LYS A 183 14.20 1.95 -9.95
CA LYS A 183 15.51 1.96 -9.29
C LYS A 183 15.52 2.99 -8.17
N ALA A 184 16.40 2.85 -7.20
CA ALA A 184 16.49 3.77 -6.06
C ALA A 184 16.76 5.23 -6.47
N GLU A 185 17.52 5.42 -7.54
CA GLU A 185 17.90 6.71 -8.13
C GLU A 185 16.90 7.24 -9.18
N SER A 186 15.82 6.50 -9.49
CA SER A 186 14.82 6.97 -10.46
C SER A 186 14.19 8.28 -10.01
N VAL A 187 14.14 9.24 -10.91
CA VAL A 187 13.50 10.56 -10.70
C VAL A 187 12.06 10.62 -11.20
N THR A 188 11.52 9.47 -11.65
CA THR A 188 10.12 9.29 -12.07
C THR A 188 9.56 8.01 -11.47
N CYS A 189 8.25 7.94 -11.36
CA CYS A 189 7.55 6.72 -10.97
C CYS A 189 7.11 5.92 -12.19
N LEU A 190 6.94 4.61 -12.03
CA LEU A 190 6.34 3.74 -13.02
C LEU A 190 4.83 3.97 -13.12
N SER A 191 4.29 3.88 -14.33
CA SER A 191 2.84 3.79 -14.60
C SER A 191 2.40 2.38 -15.01
N ASN A 192 3.33 1.46 -15.19
CA ASN A 192 3.08 0.08 -15.61
C ASN A 192 2.11 -0.63 -14.68
N SER A 193 1.34 -1.53 -15.24
CA SER A 193 0.35 -2.33 -14.53
C SER A 193 0.47 -3.78 -14.98
N TYR A 194 0.50 -4.70 -14.03
CA TYR A 194 0.66 -6.14 -14.29
C TYR A 194 -0.31 -6.96 -13.48
N VAL A 195 -0.63 -8.16 -13.98
CA VAL A 195 -1.41 -9.16 -13.25
C VAL A 195 -0.78 -10.53 -13.40
N LEU A 196 -0.71 -11.26 -12.26
CA LEU A 196 -0.37 -12.68 -12.20
C LEU A 196 -1.62 -13.47 -11.80
N ASP A 197 -1.99 -14.48 -12.61
CA ASP A 197 -3.04 -15.43 -12.20
C ASP A 197 -2.40 -16.57 -11.37
N LEU A 198 -2.75 -16.64 -10.11
CA LEU A 198 -2.24 -17.64 -9.17
C LEU A 198 -2.74 -19.07 -9.46
N LYS A 199 -3.74 -19.23 -10.36
CA LYS A 199 -4.21 -20.52 -10.85
C LYS A 199 -3.44 -20.99 -12.09
N ASP A 200 -2.83 -20.05 -12.82
CA ASP A 200 -2.04 -20.33 -14.01
C ASP A 200 -0.74 -19.52 -13.99
N ILE A 201 0.12 -19.87 -13.03
CA ILE A 201 1.40 -19.18 -12.84
C ILE A 201 2.36 -19.41 -14.00
N ALA A 202 2.25 -20.54 -14.69
CA ALA A 202 3.10 -20.85 -15.83
C ALA A 202 2.90 -19.87 -17.01
N ALA A 203 1.70 -19.28 -17.15
CA ALA A 203 1.45 -18.23 -18.12
C ALA A 203 2.23 -16.94 -17.83
N GLY A 204 2.78 -16.78 -16.62
CA GLY A 204 3.53 -15.59 -16.21
C GLY A 204 2.68 -14.34 -16.02
N TRP A 205 3.35 -13.20 -15.98
CA TRP A 205 2.72 -11.89 -15.82
C TRP A 205 2.13 -11.38 -17.12
N LYS A 206 0.89 -10.89 -17.05
CA LYS A 206 0.25 -10.17 -18.15
C LYS A 206 0.34 -8.68 -17.90
N GLU A 207 0.76 -7.91 -18.90
CA GLU A 207 0.71 -6.47 -18.90
C GLU A 207 -0.72 -5.98 -19.12
N LEU A 208 -1.08 -4.92 -18.41
CA LEU A 208 -2.39 -4.27 -18.42
C LEU A 208 -2.24 -2.82 -18.92
N ALA A 209 -3.37 -2.15 -19.15
CA ALA A 209 -3.35 -0.72 -19.43
C ALA A 209 -2.58 0.02 -18.32
N PRO A 210 -1.64 0.91 -18.68
CA PRO A 210 -0.87 1.66 -17.70
C PRO A 210 -1.77 2.63 -16.94
N MET A 211 -1.40 2.96 -15.69
CA MET A 211 -2.06 4.02 -14.93
C MET A 211 -1.97 5.35 -15.69
N PRO A 212 -3.05 6.15 -15.73
CA PRO A 212 -3.00 7.47 -16.33
C PRO A 212 -2.14 8.44 -15.52
N GLY A 213 -1.50 9.39 -16.20
CA GLY A 213 -0.65 10.42 -15.63
C GLY A 213 0.80 9.97 -15.43
N GLU A 214 1.49 10.59 -14.49
CA GLU A 214 2.95 10.46 -14.30
C GLU A 214 3.39 9.16 -13.59
N GLY A 215 2.48 8.24 -13.32
CA GLY A 215 2.78 7.09 -12.46
C GLY A 215 2.82 7.46 -10.97
N ARG A 216 2.92 6.47 -10.11
CA ARG A 216 2.98 6.69 -8.66
C ARG A 216 3.61 5.54 -7.89
N MET A 217 4.15 5.85 -6.71
CA MET A 217 4.63 4.90 -5.73
C MET A 217 4.00 5.16 -4.35
N LEU A 218 4.12 4.21 -3.43
CA LEU A 218 3.65 4.34 -2.05
C LEU A 218 2.14 4.67 -1.95
N ALA A 219 1.38 4.25 -2.96
CA ALA A 219 -0.08 4.33 -2.98
C ALA A 219 -0.68 3.03 -2.42
N ALA A 220 -1.93 3.07 -1.97
CA ALA A 220 -2.67 1.88 -1.60
C ALA A 220 -3.64 1.45 -2.68
N ALA A 221 -3.73 0.14 -2.94
CA ALA A 221 -4.75 -0.42 -3.78
C ALA A 221 -5.74 -1.29 -2.99
N GLY A 222 -6.99 -1.31 -3.43
CA GLY A 222 -8.03 -2.15 -2.84
C GLY A 222 -9.04 -2.60 -3.88
N ALA A 223 -9.53 -3.83 -3.75
CA ALA A 223 -10.53 -4.40 -4.64
C ALA A 223 -11.91 -4.40 -3.99
N CYS A 224 -12.90 -3.85 -4.66
CA CYS A 224 -14.28 -3.88 -4.20
C CYS A 224 -15.02 -5.12 -4.71
N ARG A 225 -16.16 -5.45 -4.06
CA ARG A 225 -16.98 -6.63 -4.41
C ARG A 225 -17.50 -6.64 -5.86
N LYS A 226 -17.56 -5.47 -6.51
CA LYS A 226 -18.01 -5.35 -7.90
C LYS A 226 -16.89 -5.58 -8.93
N GLY A 227 -15.74 -6.10 -8.51
CA GLY A 227 -14.65 -6.46 -9.38
C GLY A 227 -13.81 -5.29 -9.87
N LYS A 228 -14.00 -4.08 -9.35
CA LYS A 228 -13.13 -2.93 -9.65
C LYS A 228 -12.04 -2.78 -8.59
N ILE A 229 -10.92 -2.22 -9.02
CA ILE A 229 -9.75 -1.94 -8.18
C ILE A 229 -9.58 -0.42 -8.09
N TYR A 230 -9.38 0.08 -6.87
CA TYR A 230 -9.11 1.49 -6.62
C TYR A 230 -7.69 1.66 -6.13
N VAL A 231 -6.97 2.64 -6.70
CA VAL A 231 -5.61 3.03 -6.29
C VAL A 231 -5.68 4.46 -5.79
N ALA A 232 -5.37 4.66 -4.51
CA ALA A 232 -5.54 5.94 -3.83
C ALA A 232 -4.23 6.48 -3.28
N GLY A 233 -4.02 7.78 -3.39
CA GLY A 233 -2.89 8.50 -2.82
C GLY A 233 -1.54 8.12 -3.42
N GLY A 234 -0.52 8.07 -2.54
CA GLY A 234 0.86 7.89 -2.94
C GLY A 234 1.52 9.20 -3.38
N CYS A 235 2.66 9.08 -4.04
CA CYS A 235 3.34 10.22 -4.65
C CYS A 235 3.84 9.88 -6.06
N SER A 236 3.92 10.90 -6.92
CA SER A 236 4.73 10.89 -8.12
C SER A 236 6.13 11.45 -7.83
N LEU A 237 7.07 11.15 -8.72
CA LEU A 237 8.41 11.73 -8.73
C LEU A 237 8.62 12.49 -10.02
N HIS A 238 9.33 13.61 -9.93
CA HIS A 238 9.81 14.38 -11.08
C HIS A 238 11.17 14.99 -10.73
N PRO A 239 12.02 15.27 -11.74
CA PRO A 239 13.30 15.91 -11.47
C PRO A 239 13.07 17.38 -11.06
N ASP A 240 13.74 17.82 -10.00
CA ASP A 240 13.87 19.24 -9.66
C ASP A 240 14.79 19.98 -10.63
N ALA A 241 15.02 21.26 -10.42
CA ALA A 241 15.90 22.08 -11.25
C ALA A 241 17.38 21.59 -11.27
N LYS A 242 17.78 20.73 -10.34
CA LYS A 242 19.12 20.13 -10.26
C LYS A 242 19.14 18.67 -10.74
N GLY A 243 18.00 18.14 -11.21
CA GLY A 243 17.85 16.76 -11.64
C GLY A 243 17.66 15.74 -10.51
N ALA A 244 17.48 16.20 -9.27
CA ALA A 244 17.18 15.34 -8.13
C ALA A 244 15.67 14.99 -8.06
N ALA A 245 15.34 13.83 -7.49
CA ALA A 245 13.94 13.42 -7.36
C ALA A 245 13.19 14.28 -6.35
N GLU A 246 12.16 14.96 -6.80
CA GLU A 246 11.20 15.68 -5.97
C GLU A 246 9.85 14.94 -5.93
N ARG A 247 9.16 14.95 -4.78
CA ARG A 247 7.88 14.27 -4.58
C ARG A 247 6.71 15.21 -4.71
N THR A 248 5.72 14.83 -5.52
CA THR A 248 4.37 15.39 -5.46
C THR A 248 3.44 14.41 -4.75
N TYR A 249 2.91 14.79 -3.62
CA TYR A 249 1.94 14.02 -2.84
C TYR A 249 0.57 14.08 -3.50
N LEU A 250 -0.08 12.92 -3.66
CA LEU A 250 -1.30 12.77 -4.41
C LEU A 250 -2.50 12.55 -3.49
N LYS A 251 -3.63 13.17 -3.81
CA LYS A 251 -4.95 12.87 -3.22
C LYS A 251 -5.89 12.17 -4.21
N SER A 252 -5.46 12.03 -5.45
CA SER A 252 -6.28 11.42 -6.49
C SER A 252 -6.51 9.94 -6.25
N THR A 253 -7.72 9.50 -6.59
CA THR A 253 -8.11 8.10 -6.61
C THR A 253 -8.35 7.67 -8.05
N LEU A 254 -7.70 6.59 -8.48
CA LEU A 254 -7.90 5.95 -9.78
C LEU A 254 -8.74 4.69 -9.62
N CYS A 255 -9.57 4.39 -10.60
CA CYS A 255 -10.38 3.18 -10.67
C CYS A 255 -9.96 2.37 -11.90
N TYR A 256 -9.52 1.15 -11.68
CA TYR A 256 -9.23 0.18 -12.74
C TYR A 256 -10.36 -0.83 -12.86
N ASP A 257 -10.83 -1.04 -14.09
CA ASP A 257 -11.80 -2.06 -14.44
C ASP A 257 -11.12 -3.24 -15.15
N PRO A 258 -10.91 -4.38 -14.46
CA PRO A 258 -10.27 -5.54 -15.07
C PRO A 258 -11.07 -6.19 -16.23
N ALA A 259 -12.39 -5.96 -16.30
CA ALA A 259 -13.23 -6.53 -17.33
C ALA A 259 -12.98 -5.86 -18.70
N THR A 260 -12.70 -4.57 -18.70
CA THR A 260 -12.44 -3.77 -19.91
C THR A 260 -10.97 -3.39 -20.08
N ASN A 261 -10.12 -3.68 -19.09
CA ASN A 261 -8.72 -3.25 -19.03
C ASN A 261 -8.58 -1.73 -19.19
N THR A 262 -9.41 -0.94 -18.48
CA THR A 262 -9.42 0.53 -18.60
C THR A 262 -9.34 1.19 -17.22
N TRP A 263 -8.81 2.43 -17.23
CA TRP A 263 -8.74 3.30 -16.07
C TRP A 263 -9.76 4.44 -16.16
N SER A 264 -10.25 4.88 -15.03
CA SER A 264 -11.03 6.09 -14.83
C SER A 264 -10.65 6.77 -13.52
N THR A 265 -11.07 8.01 -13.33
CA THR A 265 -10.91 8.73 -12.06
C THR A 265 -12.08 8.44 -11.12
N ALA A 266 -11.81 8.44 -9.83
CA ALA A 266 -12.81 8.44 -8.77
C ALA A 266 -12.64 9.71 -7.91
N ALA A 267 -13.50 9.90 -6.89
CA ALA A 267 -13.41 11.06 -6.02
C ALA A 267 -12.05 11.13 -5.32
N ASP A 268 -11.47 12.31 -5.31
CA ASP A 268 -10.24 12.60 -4.57
C ASP A 268 -10.41 12.35 -3.07
N MET A 269 -9.34 11.92 -2.42
CA MET A 269 -9.28 11.86 -0.96
C MET A 269 -9.37 13.27 -0.35
N PRO A 270 -9.83 13.39 0.91
CA PRO A 270 -9.90 14.68 1.60
C PRO A 270 -8.53 15.37 1.74
N GLU A 271 -7.49 14.58 1.87
CA GLU A 271 -6.10 15.04 1.95
C GLU A 271 -5.16 14.10 1.17
N THR A 272 -3.92 14.55 0.96
CA THR A 272 -2.86 13.69 0.41
C THR A 272 -2.43 12.65 1.44
N ILE A 273 -2.24 11.40 1.02
CA ILE A 273 -1.70 10.32 1.88
C ILE A 273 -0.68 9.51 1.08
N VAL A 274 0.51 9.37 1.64
CA VAL A 274 1.61 8.56 1.10
C VAL A 274 1.91 7.43 2.06
N ALA A 275 2.27 6.27 1.53
CA ALA A 275 2.66 5.08 2.29
C ALA A 275 1.65 4.65 3.37
N PRO A 276 0.32 4.68 3.10
CA PRO A 276 -0.64 4.12 4.05
C PRO A 276 -0.38 2.63 4.24
N ALA A 277 -0.99 2.02 5.26
CA ALA A 277 -0.91 0.57 5.41
C ALA A 277 -1.66 -0.12 4.24
N THR A 278 -1.00 -1.11 3.61
CA THR A 278 -1.43 -1.72 2.35
C THR A 278 -1.56 -3.24 2.43
N PRO A 279 -2.41 -3.85 1.57
CA PRO A 279 -3.43 -3.25 0.68
C PRO A 279 -4.64 -2.68 1.45
N MET A 280 -5.48 -1.87 0.81
CA MET A 280 -6.72 -1.37 1.41
C MET A 280 -7.68 -2.52 1.69
N PRO A 281 -8.06 -2.79 2.96
CA PRO A 281 -9.01 -3.83 3.28
C PRO A 281 -10.42 -3.50 2.77
N ALA A 282 -11.08 -4.50 2.16
CA ALA A 282 -12.48 -4.36 1.74
C ALA A 282 -13.43 -4.58 2.93
N MET A 283 -14.44 -3.68 3.06
CA MET A 283 -15.42 -3.66 4.13
C MET A 283 -16.82 -3.32 3.63
N ARG A 284 -17.87 -4.09 4.05
CA ARG A 284 -19.28 -3.74 3.81
C ARG A 284 -19.55 -3.01 2.47
N GLY A 285 -18.82 -3.40 1.40
CA GLY A 285 -18.93 -2.77 0.08
C GLY A 285 -17.96 -1.60 -0.17
N GLY A 286 -17.24 -1.11 0.84
CA GLY A 286 -16.24 -0.05 0.74
C GLY A 286 -14.82 -0.53 0.95
N LEU A 287 -13.87 0.41 0.92
CA LEU A 287 -12.45 0.19 1.14
C LEU A 287 -11.96 1.09 2.27
N LEU A 288 -11.06 0.59 3.11
CA LEU A 288 -10.40 1.40 4.14
C LEU A 288 -9.01 1.81 3.69
N LEU A 289 -8.68 3.09 3.82
CA LEU A 289 -7.32 3.60 3.73
C LEU A 289 -6.85 3.92 5.15
N LEU A 290 -5.72 3.35 5.53
CA LEU A 290 -5.29 3.25 6.92
C LEU A 290 -4.03 4.07 7.16
N CYS A 291 -4.14 5.15 7.91
CA CYS A 291 -3.00 5.97 8.35
C CYS A 291 -2.17 6.54 7.16
N GLY A 292 -0.84 6.55 7.27
CA GLY A 292 0.09 7.05 6.27
C GLY A 292 0.58 8.48 6.55
N ASP A 293 1.42 9.00 5.66
CA ASP A 293 1.98 10.35 5.74
C ASP A 293 1.14 11.34 4.91
N PRO A 294 0.52 12.36 5.51
CA PRO A 294 -0.21 13.37 4.76
C PRO A 294 0.70 14.36 4.02
N GLY A 295 2.02 14.33 4.23
CA GLY A 295 3.01 15.20 3.59
C GLY A 295 3.03 16.63 4.12
N ASN A 296 2.33 16.92 5.21
CA ASN A 296 2.27 18.28 5.77
C ASN A 296 3.65 18.77 6.23
N PHE A 297 4.40 17.90 6.90
CA PHE A 297 5.76 18.21 7.34
C PHE A 297 6.71 18.41 6.15
N TYR A 298 6.65 17.55 5.14
CA TYR A 298 7.46 17.64 3.93
C TYR A 298 7.22 18.98 3.20
N ARG A 299 5.95 19.33 2.96
CA ARG A 299 5.59 20.64 2.34
C ARG A 299 6.02 21.83 3.18
N ALA A 300 5.88 21.74 4.49
CA ALA A 300 6.32 22.80 5.40
C ALA A 300 7.86 22.95 5.39
N SER A 301 8.60 21.84 5.29
CA SER A 301 10.05 21.83 5.16
C SER A 301 10.52 22.52 3.88
N LEU A 302 9.91 22.21 2.75
CA LEU A 302 10.19 22.88 1.48
C LEU A 302 9.93 24.40 1.54
N ALA A 303 8.91 24.79 2.29
CA ALA A 303 8.58 26.21 2.50
C ALA A 303 9.42 26.89 3.60
N GLY A 304 10.37 26.22 4.23
CA GLY A 304 11.15 26.73 5.36
C GLY A 304 10.34 26.98 6.64
N LYS A 305 9.17 26.35 6.77
CA LYS A 305 8.20 26.54 7.86
C LYS A 305 7.93 25.29 8.68
N ALA A 306 8.73 24.22 8.50
CA ALA A 306 8.54 23.00 9.27
C ALA A 306 8.79 23.23 10.77
N PRO A 307 7.99 22.59 11.65
CA PRO A 307 8.30 22.56 13.08
C PRO A 307 9.63 21.81 13.32
N ALA A 308 10.24 22.07 14.48
CA ALA A 308 11.53 21.48 14.85
C ALA A 308 11.49 19.93 14.87
N GLU A 309 10.30 19.36 15.15
CA GLU A 309 10.07 17.94 15.21
C GLU A 309 8.93 17.51 14.30
N HIS A 310 9.07 16.32 13.69
CA HIS A 310 8.00 15.73 12.90
C HIS A 310 6.84 15.31 13.83
N PRO A 311 5.58 15.66 13.50
CA PRO A 311 4.42 15.40 14.37
C PRO A 311 4.01 13.91 14.46
N GLY A 312 4.70 13.03 13.76
CA GLY A 312 4.30 11.62 13.59
C GLY A 312 3.47 11.42 12.32
N GLN A 313 3.13 10.14 12.06
CA GLN A 313 2.28 9.77 10.93
C GLN A 313 0.81 10.00 11.28
N ASN A 314 -0.04 10.11 10.24
CA ASN A 314 -1.48 10.29 10.41
C ASN A 314 -2.12 9.05 11.08
N THR A 315 -3.06 9.27 11.98
CA THR A 315 -3.86 8.22 12.62
C THR A 315 -5.21 8.00 11.96
N THR A 316 -5.62 8.88 11.04
CA THR A 316 -6.96 8.86 10.44
C THR A 316 -7.17 7.62 9.58
N ILE A 317 -8.33 7.02 9.74
CA ILE A 317 -8.84 5.93 8.91
C ILE A 317 -9.93 6.50 8.01
N TYR A 318 -9.69 6.45 6.70
CA TYR A 318 -10.68 6.84 5.70
C TYR A 318 -11.44 5.64 5.16
N SER A 319 -12.71 5.83 4.83
CA SER A 319 -13.54 4.86 4.11
C SER A 319 -13.92 5.43 2.76
N PHE A 320 -13.68 4.69 1.70
CA PHE A 320 -14.19 4.96 0.36
C PHE A 320 -15.41 4.13 0.07
N ASP A 321 -16.51 4.78 -0.29
CA ASP A 321 -17.73 4.13 -0.78
C ASP A 321 -17.75 4.18 -2.31
N PRO A 322 -17.50 3.06 -3.01
CA PRO A 322 -17.49 3.03 -4.48
C PRO A 322 -18.84 3.32 -5.12
N CYS A 323 -19.94 3.11 -4.39
CA CYS A 323 -21.29 3.36 -4.90
C CYS A 323 -21.63 4.84 -4.87
N LYS A 324 -21.21 5.53 -3.83
CA LYS A 324 -21.37 6.98 -3.68
C LYS A 324 -20.25 7.77 -4.33
N ASN A 325 -19.17 7.09 -4.73
CA ASN A 325 -17.92 7.71 -5.17
C ASN A 325 -17.45 8.80 -4.18
N ALA A 326 -17.35 8.45 -2.90
CA ALA A 326 -17.10 9.40 -1.83
C ALA A 326 -16.21 8.82 -0.73
N TRP A 327 -15.34 9.68 -0.19
CA TRP A 327 -14.53 9.41 0.97
C TRP A 327 -15.16 9.99 2.23
N THR A 328 -15.05 9.28 3.34
CA THR A 328 -15.48 9.73 4.68
C THR A 328 -14.45 9.31 5.72
N VAL A 329 -14.39 10.02 6.85
CA VAL A 329 -13.61 9.58 8.01
C VAL A 329 -14.39 8.45 8.69
N ALA A 330 -13.73 7.28 8.83
CA ALA A 330 -14.29 6.10 9.47
C ALA A 330 -13.87 5.97 10.94
N GLY A 331 -12.73 6.56 11.32
CA GLY A 331 -12.20 6.51 12.68
C GLY A 331 -10.74 6.91 12.74
N GLN A 332 -10.08 6.52 13.82
CA GLN A 332 -8.65 6.73 14.01
C GLN A 332 -7.98 5.46 14.54
N ASN A 333 -6.75 5.21 14.14
CA ASN A 333 -5.89 4.21 14.75
C ASN A 333 -5.25 4.78 16.02
N SER A 334 -4.87 3.91 16.95
CA SER A 334 -4.23 4.31 18.21
C SER A 334 -2.86 4.97 17.99
N ILE A 335 -2.17 4.62 16.91
CA ILE A 335 -0.88 5.19 16.51
C ILE A 335 -0.88 5.49 15.02
N GLY A 336 -0.21 6.59 14.62
CA GLY A 336 0.04 6.88 13.22
C GLY A 336 1.12 5.94 12.66
N ILE A 337 0.86 5.30 11.53
CA ILE A 337 1.75 4.31 10.92
C ILE A 337 1.83 4.55 9.42
N ALA A 338 3.05 4.48 8.88
CA ALA A 338 3.31 4.42 7.44
C ALA A 338 4.10 3.15 7.08
N THR A 339 4.10 2.78 5.80
CA THR A 339 4.89 1.66 5.24
C THR A 339 4.68 0.31 5.93
N ALA A 340 3.48 0.03 6.37
CA ALA A 340 3.09 -1.22 7.03
C ALA A 340 2.22 -2.09 6.13
N PRO A 341 2.26 -3.42 6.25
CA PRO A 341 1.26 -4.29 5.66
C PRO A 341 -0.02 -4.29 6.50
N ALA A 342 -1.17 -4.40 5.80
CA ALA A 342 -2.48 -4.58 6.41
C ALA A 342 -3.12 -5.89 5.96
N VAL A 343 -3.55 -6.72 6.90
CA VAL A 343 -4.24 -7.98 6.62
C VAL A 343 -5.55 -8.08 7.40
N LYS A 344 -6.56 -8.72 6.80
CA LYS A 344 -7.87 -8.91 7.43
C LYS A 344 -8.10 -10.36 7.80
N VAL A 345 -8.31 -10.62 9.08
CA VAL A 345 -8.59 -11.94 9.64
C VAL A 345 -9.85 -11.86 10.50
N MET A 346 -10.84 -12.74 10.24
CA MET A 346 -12.06 -12.89 11.07
C MET A 346 -12.74 -11.57 11.48
N GLY A 347 -12.77 -10.59 10.58
CA GLY A 347 -13.40 -9.29 10.86
C GLY A 347 -12.50 -8.25 11.48
N THR A 348 -11.28 -8.58 11.89
CA THR A 348 -10.27 -7.67 12.40
C THR A 348 -9.22 -7.37 11.33
N VAL A 349 -8.79 -6.11 11.22
CA VAL A 349 -7.64 -5.71 10.42
C VAL A 349 -6.43 -5.59 11.34
N PHE A 350 -5.33 -6.23 10.94
CA PHE A 350 -4.04 -6.16 11.60
C PHE A 350 -3.13 -5.26 10.76
N ILE A 351 -2.53 -4.24 11.37
CA ILE A 351 -1.46 -3.43 10.81
C ILE A 351 -0.19 -3.84 11.53
N ILE A 352 0.80 -4.34 10.80
CA ILE A 352 1.94 -5.02 11.41
C ILE A 352 3.18 -4.15 11.30
N SER A 353 3.71 -3.72 12.46
CA SER A 353 4.93 -2.92 12.49
C SER A 353 4.78 -1.61 11.70
N GLY A 354 5.84 -1.11 11.07
CA GLY A 354 5.81 0.09 10.25
C GLY A 354 6.61 1.25 10.85
N GLU A 355 6.33 2.44 10.36
CA GLU A 355 7.06 3.66 10.67
C GLU A 355 6.14 4.70 11.31
N THR A 356 6.48 5.18 12.52
CA THR A 356 5.71 6.20 13.24
C THR A 356 6.16 7.62 12.93
N HIS A 357 7.45 7.79 12.65
CA HIS A 357 8.09 9.03 12.20
C HIS A 357 9.14 8.67 11.14
N PRO A 358 9.56 9.58 10.29
CA PRO A 358 10.61 9.31 9.30
C PRO A 358 11.86 8.68 9.94
N GLY A 359 12.11 7.42 9.60
CA GLY A 359 13.23 6.64 10.15
C GLY A 359 13.00 5.99 11.51
N VAL A 360 11.87 6.20 12.15
CA VAL A 360 11.53 5.58 13.45
C VAL A 360 10.51 4.45 13.24
N ARG A 361 10.90 3.24 13.57
CA ARG A 361 10.08 2.03 13.42
C ARG A 361 9.34 1.71 14.73
N THR A 362 8.31 0.87 14.63
CA THR A 362 7.59 0.33 15.78
C THR A 362 7.40 -1.17 15.61
N PRO A 363 7.65 -1.99 16.66
CA PRO A 363 7.35 -3.43 16.60
C PRO A 363 5.87 -3.75 16.81
N VAL A 364 5.04 -2.77 17.14
CA VAL A 364 3.64 -2.93 17.53
C VAL A 364 2.80 -3.47 16.38
N ILE A 365 1.91 -4.40 16.69
CA ILE A 365 0.83 -4.86 15.81
C ILE A 365 -0.45 -4.17 16.30
N SER A 366 -0.95 -3.20 15.54
CA SER A 366 -2.23 -2.57 15.86
C SER A 366 -3.39 -3.29 15.21
N THR A 367 -4.54 -3.30 15.88
CA THR A 367 -5.75 -3.97 15.39
C THR A 367 -6.90 -2.99 15.27
N ILE A 368 -7.69 -3.15 14.21
CA ILE A 368 -8.89 -2.38 13.96
C ILE A 368 -10.04 -3.37 13.89
N ASN A 369 -10.94 -3.29 14.87
CA ASN A 369 -12.16 -4.09 14.86
C ASN A 369 -13.20 -3.41 13.99
N LEU A 370 -13.79 -4.20 13.15
CA LEU A 370 -14.76 -3.77 12.18
C LEU A 370 -16.12 -4.06 12.78
N SER A 371 -16.69 -3.11 13.51
CA SER A 371 -18.04 -3.24 14.09
C SER A 371 -19.05 -3.67 13.03
N LYS A 372 -19.93 -4.60 13.39
CA LYS A 372 -20.99 -5.17 12.54
C LYS A 372 -22.01 -4.14 12.11
#